data_dc3b6996d3fe8ce56b4d2e9d8a50e1b8
#
_entry.id   dc3b6996d3fe8ce56b4d2e9d8a50e1b8
#
_cell.length_a   1.000
_cell.length_b   1.000
_cell.length_c   1.000
_cell.angle_alpha   90.00
_cell.angle_beta   90.00
_cell.angle_gamma   90.00
#
_symmetry.space_group_name_H-M   'P 1'
#
loop_
_entity.id
_entity.type
_entity.pdbx_description
1 polymer ?
#
loop_
_entity_poly.entity_id
_entity_poly.type
_entity_poly.pdbx_seq_one_letter_code
_entity_poly.pdbx_strand_id
1 'polypeptide(L)'
;MPRALDHLVIAHRDLAAAAERYRSLGFQVSPRNRHSWGTENHIVQFDGVFLELIRLGDGFAPPAPQDPVFPFAGFLAEFLVHREGLAMIALRSTDAEADRQAFVAQNLGDLPRFDFARKGMRLGREVDVAFSLSFARSAAAPETGFFVCQQKFPQNFWDAAAQVHPNGATGVAELAFAHPEPEAARGFLSAFFDAPAEPTEDGLRFALPGTLAACLTPAAYAAAWGAEPTAIRIATANGARALTGV
;
A
#
# COMPACT_ATOMS: atom_id res chain seq x y z
N MET A 1 5.02 -19.03 -4.52
CA MET A 1 6.23 -18.15 -4.61
C MET A 1 5.88 -16.81 -3.99
N PRO A 2 6.80 -16.16 -3.25
CA PRO A 2 6.51 -14.88 -2.62
C PRO A 2 5.91 -13.87 -3.59
N ARG A 3 4.87 -13.16 -3.14
CA ARG A 3 4.19 -12.14 -3.94
C ARG A 3 5.03 -10.86 -3.95
N ALA A 4 5.17 -10.23 -5.11
CA ALA A 4 5.82 -8.93 -5.19
C ALA A 4 4.91 -7.82 -4.61
N LEU A 5 5.52 -6.81 -4.00
CA LEU A 5 4.82 -5.59 -3.64
C LEU A 5 4.29 -4.90 -4.92
N ASP A 6 3.04 -4.47 -4.92
CA ASP A 6 2.46 -3.62 -5.96
C ASP A 6 2.51 -2.15 -5.53
N HIS A 7 1.97 -1.85 -4.34
CA HIS A 7 2.03 -0.50 -3.79
C HIS A 7 1.78 -0.45 -2.28
N LEU A 8 2.12 0.70 -1.71
CA LEU A 8 1.81 1.06 -0.34
C LEU A 8 0.83 2.24 -0.34
N VAL A 9 -0.26 2.11 0.39
CA VAL A 9 -1.26 3.17 0.59
C VAL A 9 -0.87 3.97 1.82
N ILE A 10 -0.53 5.24 1.62
CA ILE A 10 -0.09 6.15 2.68
C ILE A 10 -1.15 7.22 2.86
N ALA A 11 -1.85 7.16 3.98
CA ALA A 11 -2.99 8.01 4.28
C ALA A 11 -2.56 9.36 4.85
N HIS A 12 -3.12 10.42 4.30
CA HIS A 12 -2.89 11.80 4.72
C HIS A 12 -4.21 12.55 4.90
N ARG A 13 -4.28 13.45 5.88
CA ARG A 13 -5.39 14.39 6.03
C ARG A 13 -5.26 15.56 5.04
N ASP A 14 -4.04 16.03 4.83
CA ASP A 14 -3.72 17.07 3.85
C ASP A 14 -2.86 16.50 2.71
N LEU A 15 -3.54 16.12 1.63
CA LEU A 15 -2.88 15.53 0.46
C LEU A 15 -2.00 16.55 -0.30
N ALA A 16 -2.35 17.85 -0.26
CA ALA A 16 -1.56 18.87 -0.93
C ALA A 16 -0.23 19.09 -0.20
N ALA A 17 -0.26 19.19 1.13
CA ALA A 17 0.93 19.27 1.94
C ALA A 17 1.81 18.01 1.80
N ALA A 18 1.20 16.82 1.77
CA ALA A 18 1.91 15.58 1.54
C ALA A 18 2.62 15.58 0.17
N ALA A 19 1.90 15.91 -0.90
CA ALA A 19 2.49 15.96 -2.24
C ALA A 19 3.67 16.96 -2.33
N GLU A 20 3.54 18.12 -1.71
CA GLU A 20 4.62 19.12 -1.67
C GLU A 20 5.83 18.60 -0.87
N ARG A 21 5.57 17.92 0.25
CA ARG A 21 6.62 17.30 1.06
C ARG A 21 7.39 16.26 0.25
N TYR A 22 6.71 15.37 -0.47
CA TYR A 22 7.38 14.38 -1.31
C TYR A 22 8.18 15.03 -2.44
N ARG A 23 7.67 16.10 -3.07
CA ARG A 23 8.41 16.87 -4.08
C ARG A 23 9.66 17.51 -3.48
N SER A 24 9.58 18.10 -2.29
CA SER A 24 10.73 18.70 -1.61
C SER A 24 11.83 17.68 -1.25
N LEU A 25 11.44 16.40 -1.07
CA LEU A 25 12.36 15.28 -0.89
C LEU A 25 12.94 14.75 -2.21
N GLY A 26 12.60 15.36 -3.34
CA GLY A 26 13.10 15.02 -4.67
C GLY A 26 12.39 13.85 -5.33
N PHE A 27 11.16 13.54 -4.94
CA PHE A 27 10.34 12.58 -5.67
C PHE A 27 9.55 13.27 -6.82
N GLN A 28 9.36 12.55 -7.90
CA GLN A 28 8.33 12.89 -8.87
C GLN A 28 6.97 12.44 -8.34
N VAL A 29 6.02 13.37 -8.27
CA VAL A 29 4.67 13.14 -7.75
C VAL A 29 3.67 13.42 -8.88
N SER A 30 2.81 12.45 -9.17
CA SER A 30 1.80 12.57 -10.22
C SER A 30 0.85 13.76 -10.01
N PRO A 31 0.11 14.20 -11.03
CA PRO A 31 -1.09 14.99 -10.83
C PRO A 31 -2.09 14.29 -9.90
N ARG A 32 -2.98 15.06 -9.26
CA ARG A 32 -4.04 14.52 -8.41
C ARG A 32 -5.06 13.74 -9.24
N ASN A 33 -5.40 12.55 -8.78
CA ASN A 33 -6.50 11.76 -9.30
C ASN A 33 -7.65 11.73 -8.30
N ARG A 34 -8.86 11.43 -8.78
CA ARG A 34 -10.06 11.24 -7.97
C ARG A 34 -10.67 9.88 -8.27
N HIS A 35 -11.07 9.19 -7.23
CA HIS A 35 -11.78 7.94 -7.32
C HIS A 35 -13.29 8.19 -7.18
N SER A 36 -14.09 7.38 -7.86
CA SER A 36 -15.56 7.49 -7.84
C SER A 36 -16.16 7.22 -6.46
N TRP A 37 -15.44 6.51 -5.60
CA TRP A 37 -15.85 6.22 -4.21
C TRP A 37 -15.40 7.27 -3.19
N GLY A 38 -14.94 8.44 -3.64
CA GLY A 38 -14.74 9.61 -2.77
C GLY A 38 -13.33 9.77 -2.18
N THR A 39 -12.32 9.05 -2.66
CA THR A 39 -10.92 9.31 -2.28
C THR A 39 -10.16 10.06 -3.37
N GLU A 40 -9.08 10.74 -3.00
CA GLU A 40 -8.18 11.43 -3.91
C GLU A 40 -6.75 10.99 -3.64
N ASN A 41 -5.93 10.86 -4.68
CA ASN A 41 -4.55 10.44 -4.54
C ASN A 41 -3.56 11.20 -5.41
N HIS A 42 -2.29 11.10 -5.02
CA HIS A 42 -1.11 11.26 -5.85
C HIS A 42 -0.31 9.96 -5.86
N ILE A 43 0.40 9.70 -6.94
CA ILE A 43 1.23 8.51 -7.12
C ILE A 43 2.71 8.90 -7.22
N VAL A 44 3.57 8.17 -6.52
CA VAL A 44 5.04 8.18 -6.69
C VAL A 44 5.42 6.82 -7.25
N GLN A 45 5.77 6.74 -8.55
CA GLN A 45 6.06 5.49 -9.23
C GLN A 45 7.55 5.14 -9.14
N PHE A 46 7.84 3.85 -8.97
CA PHE A 46 9.15 3.24 -9.21
C PHE A 46 9.02 2.11 -10.22
N ASP A 47 10.09 1.41 -10.54
CA ASP A 47 10.00 0.25 -11.41
C ASP A 47 9.20 -0.88 -10.75
N GLY A 48 7.98 -1.05 -11.23
CA GLY A 48 7.06 -2.10 -10.80
C GLY A 48 6.44 -1.94 -9.40
N VAL A 49 6.66 -0.85 -8.67
CA VAL A 49 6.06 -0.55 -7.37
C VAL A 49 5.75 0.94 -7.26
N PHE A 50 4.76 1.33 -6.47
CA PHE A 50 4.48 2.75 -6.23
C PHE A 50 4.02 3.04 -4.79
N LEU A 51 4.12 4.31 -4.41
CA LEU A 51 3.46 4.83 -3.22
C LEU A 51 2.19 5.55 -3.66
N GLU A 52 1.06 5.24 -3.03
CA GLU A 52 -0.20 5.93 -3.18
C GLU A 52 -0.41 6.87 -2.00
N LEU A 53 -0.17 8.16 -2.20
CA LEU A 53 -0.50 9.19 -1.22
C LEU A 53 -1.99 9.47 -1.35
N ILE A 54 -2.79 9.17 -0.32
CA ILE A 54 -4.24 9.18 -0.43
C ILE A 54 -4.90 9.96 0.70
N ARG A 55 -6.02 10.60 0.38
CA ARG A 55 -6.92 11.23 1.36
C ARG A 55 -8.39 10.92 1.06
N LEU A 56 -9.25 11.24 2.00
CA LEU A 56 -10.67 11.39 1.72
C LEU A 56 -10.90 12.70 0.94
N GLY A 57 -11.70 12.64 -0.12
CA GLY A 57 -12.07 13.80 -0.91
C GLY A 57 -13.03 14.73 -0.14
N ASP A 58 -13.13 15.97 -0.60
CA ASP A 58 -14.07 16.94 -0.03
C ASP A 58 -15.51 16.43 -0.22
N GLY A 59 -16.31 16.47 0.85
CA GLY A 59 -17.69 15.97 0.85
C GLY A 59 -17.82 14.45 0.89
N PHE A 60 -16.73 13.72 1.22
CA PHE A 60 -16.81 12.28 1.44
C PHE A 60 -17.91 11.94 2.47
N ALA A 61 -18.76 10.99 2.10
CA ALA A 61 -19.73 10.37 3.01
C ALA A 61 -19.35 8.89 3.19
N PRO A 62 -19.21 8.41 4.43
CA PRO A 62 -18.92 7.00 4.67
C PRO A 62 -19.94 6.09 3.99
N PRO A 63 -19.52 4.95 3.41
CA PRO A 63 -20.47 3.96 2.88
C PRO A 63 -21.38 3.43 4.00
N ALA A 64 -22.55 2.93 3.62
CA ALA A 64 -23.49 2.34 4.58
C ALA A 64 -22.83 1.16 5.32
N PRO A 65 -23.07 0.98 6.62
CA PRO A 65 -22.49 -0.10 7.41
C PRO A 65 -22.78 -1.52 6.88
N GLN A 66 -23.85 -1.65 6.09
CA GLN A 66 -24.31 -2.93 5.52
C GLN A 66 -23.67 -3.26 4.17
N ASP A 67 -22.79 -2.41 3.63
CA ASP A 67 -22.11 -2.69 2.37
C ASP A 67 -21.16 -3.91 2.56
N PRO A 68 -21.38 -5.04 1.85
CA PRO A 68 -20.55 -6.24 1.97
C PRO A 68 -19.17 -6.08 1.32
N VAL A 69 -18.98 -5.06 0.48
CA VAL A 69 -17.69 -4.74 -0.13
C VAL A 69 -16.77 -4.16 0.95
N PHE A 70 -15.49 -4.54 0.92
CA PHE A 70 -14.50 -3.89 1.78
C PHE A 70 -14.58 -2.38 1.56
N PRO A 71 -15.00 -1.60 2.56
CA PRO A 71 -15.23 -0.19 2.36
C PRO A 71 -13.89 0.55 2.37
N PHE A 72 -13.15 0.50 1.25
CA PHE A 72 -11.82 1.10 1.12
C PHE A 72 -11.77 2.50 1.72
N ALA A 73 -12.74 3.33 1.32
CA ALA A 73 -12.84 4.69 1.85
C ALA A 73 -13.29 4.71 3.32
N GLY A 74 -14.14 3.77 3.74
CA GLY A 74 -14.55 3.63 5.15
C GLY A 74 -13.39 3.22 6.05
N PHE A 75 -12.55 2.26 5.61
CA PHE A 75 -11.32 1.89 6.31
C PHE A 75 -10.38 3.10 6.42
N LEU A 76 -10.21 3.83 5.31
CA LEU A 76 -9.35 5.01 5.30
C LEU A 76 -9.88 6.10 6.24
N ALA A 77 -11.21 6.29 6.30
CA ALA A 77 -11.85 7.24 7.21
C ALA A 77 -11.56 6.88 8.67
N GLU A 78 -11.74 5.61 9.05
CA GLU A 78 -11.44 5.13 10.40
C GLU A 78 -9.95 5.28 10.73
N PHE A 79 -9.07 4.89 9.82
CA PHE A 79 -7.63 5.03 9.99
C PHE A 79 -7.22 6.47 10.26
N LEU A 80 -7.76 7.43 9.48
CA LEU A 80 -7.43 8.85 9.59
C LEU A 80 -8.02 9.54 10.84
N VAL A 81 -8.98 8.92 11.54
CA VAL A 81 -9.38 9.40 12.88
C VAL A 81 -8.21 9.29 13.85
N HIS A 82 -7.45 8.20 13.78
CA HIS A 82 -6.43 7.87 14.76
C HIS A 82 -5.04 8.34 14.35
N ARG A 83 -4.67 8.17 13.07
CA ARG A 83 -3.30 8.44 12.59
C ARG A 83 -3.24 8.76 11.11
N GLU A 84 -2.08 9.14 10.65
CA GLU A 84 -1.66 9.20 9.24
C GLU A 84 -0.57 8.15 8.99
N GLY A 85 -0.13 7.97 7.75
CA GLY A 85 0.98 7.11 7.38
C GLY A 85 0.54 5.82 6.67
N LEU A 86 1.32 4.74 6.84
CA LEU A 86 1.07 3.47 6.14
C LEU A 86 -0.24 2.83 6.60
N ALA A 87 -1.24 2.88 5.72
CA ALA A 87 -2.59 2.38 5.98
C ALA A 87 -2.83 0.99 5.39
N MET A 88 -2.32 0.72 4.16
CA MET A 88 -2.56 -0.56 3.50
C MET A 88 -1.34 -1.02 2.71
N ILE A 89 -1.23 -2.35 2.58
CA ILE A 89 -0.19 -3.03 1.82
C ILE A 89 -0.87 -3.78 0.67
N ALA A 90 -0.50 -3.46 -0.55
CA ALA A 90 -1.01 -4.10 -1.76
C ALA A 90 0.07 -4.95 -2.42
N LEU A 91 -0.25 -6.21 -2.68
CA LEU A 91 0.62 -7.12 -3.42
C LEU A 91 0.14 -7.29 -4.86
N ARG A 92 1.07 -7.60 -5.75
CA ARG A 92 0.77 -7.81 -7.16
C ARG A 92 -0.08 -9.06 -7.36
N SER A 93 -1.07 -8.94 -8.23
CA SER A 93 -1.91 -10.05 -8.68
C SER A 93 -1.92 -10.13 -10.21
N THR A 94 -1.98 -11.34 -10.72
CA THR A 94 -2.27 -11.62 -12.14
C THR A 94 -3.71 -12.08 -12.34
N ASP A 95 -4.37 -12.56 -11.26
CA ASP A 95 -5.76 -13.00 -11.25
C ASP A 95 -6.36 -12.74 -9.84
N ALA A 96 -6.99 -11.59 -9.68
CA ALA A 96 -7.57 -11.19 -8.40
C ALA A 96 -8.72 -12.10 -7.94
N GLU A 97 -9.44 -12.76 -8.87
CA GLU A 97 -10.49 -13.71 -8.48
C GLU A 97 -9.91 -15.01 -7.95
N ALA A 98 -8.87 -15.55 -8.60
CA ALA A 98 -8.16 -16.71 -8.06
C ALA A 98 -7.56 -16.43 -6.70
N ASP A 99 -7.01 -15.22 -6.50
CA ASP A 99 -6.50 -14.78 -5.20
C ASP A 99 -7.60 -14.68 -4.14
N ARG A 100 -8.78 -14.16 -4.48
CA ARG A 100 -9.94 -14.14 -3.58
C ARG A 100 -10.31 -15.54 -3.11
N GLN A 101 -10.39 -16.48 -4.06
CA GLN A 101 -10.71 -17.88 -3.75
C GLN A 101 -9.64 -18.51 -2.85
N ALA A 102 -8.38 -18.22 -3.08
CA ALA A 102 -7.28 -18.67 -2.23
C ALA A 102 -7.37 -18.06 -0.82
N PHE A 103 -7.76 -16.78 -0.68
CA PHE A 103 -7.97 -16.15 0.62
C PHE A 103 -9.11 -16.81 1.38
N VAL A 104 -10.25 -17.10 0.73
CA VAL A 104 -11.37 -17.84 1.34
C VAL A 104 -10.90 -19.22 1.81
N ALA A 105 -10.21 -19.97 0.95
CA ALA A 105 -9.74 -21.31 1.28
C ALA A 105 -8.75 -21.34 2.46
N GLN A 106 -8.02 -20.24 2.69
CA GLN A 106 -7.04 -20.08 3.77
C GLN A 106 -7.59 -19.30 4.98
N ASN A 107 -8.89 -19.01 5.02
CA ASN A 107 -9.55 -18.22 6.06
C ASN A 107 -8.93 -16.81 6.25
N LEU A 108 -8.45 -16.20 5.17
CA LEU A 108 -7.93 -14.82 5.17
C LEU A 108 -9.03 -13.78 4.92
N GLY A 109 -10.28 -14.21 4.79
CA GLY A 109 -11.45 -13.36 4.56
C GLY A 109 -12.28 -13.84 3.36
N ASP A 110 -13.54 -13.42 3.33
CA ASP A 110 -14.49 -13.66 2.24
C ASP A 110 -15.13 -12.33 1.85
N LEU A 111 -14.32 -11.41 1.34
CA LEU A 111 -14.79 -10.13 0.84
C LEU A 111 -14.99 -10.21 -0.68
N PRO A 112 -16.04 -9.60 -1.22
CA PRO A 112 -16.21 -9.48 -2.65
C PRO A 112 -15.01 -8.80 -3.30
N ARG A 113 -14.68 -9.21 -4.53
CA ARG A 113 -13.69 -8.51 -5.34
C ARG A 113 -14.20 -7.11 -5.68
N PHE A 114 -13.32 -6.13 -5.65
CA PHE A 114 -13.61 -4.75 -5.98
C PHE A 114 -12.96 -4.38 -7.32
N ASP A 115 -13.80 -4.14 -8.33
CA ASP A 115 -13.37 -3.76 -9.67
C ASP A 115 -13.67 -2.29 -9.93
N PHE A 116 -12.68 -1.57 -10.48
CA PHE A 116 -12.90 -0.19 -10.90
C PHE A 116 -12.06 0.17 -12.13
N ALA A 117 -12.55 1.17 -12.85
CA ALA A 117 -11.87 1.73 -14.00
C ALA A 117 -11.99 3.25 -13.99
N ARG A 118 -11.03 3.92 -14.57
CA ARG A 118 -11.04 5.36 -14.80
C ARG A 118 -10.25 5.71 -16.07
N LYS A 119 -10.47 6.92 -16.56
CA LYS A 119 -9.59 7.50 -17.56
C LYS A 119 -8.31 8.03 -16.91
N GLY A 120 -7.19 7.84 -17.57
CA GLY A 120 -5.91 8.41 -17.26
C GLY A 120 -5.36 9.20 -18.45
N MET A 121 -4.24 9.89 -18.24
CA MET A 121 -3.52 10.58 -19.33
C MET A 121 -2.14 9.95 -19.46
N ARG A 122 -1.76 9.57 -20.69
CA ARG A 122 -0.41 9.08 -21.00
C ARG A 122 0.07 9.70 -22.31
N LEU A 123 1.24 10.34 -22.27
CA LEU A 123 1.81 11.03 -23.44
C LEU A 123 0.80 11.96 -24.15
N GLY A 124 0.00 12.72 -23.37
CA GLY A 124 -1.01 13.63 -23.88
C GLY A 124 -2.27 12.97 -24.48
N ARG A 125 -2.43 11.65 -24.33
CA ARG A 125 -3.60 10.91 -24.80
C ARG A 125 -4.38 10.33 -23.64
N GLU A 126 -5.70 10.33 -23.74
CA GLU A 126 -6.57 9.64 -22.80
C GLU A 126 -6.41 8.12 -22.99
N VAL A 127 -6.26 7.40 -21.87
CA VAL A 127 -6.11 5.94 -21.81
C VAL A 127 -7.02 5.37 -20.73
N ASP A 128 -7.40 4.11 -20.90
CA ASP A 128 -8.12 3.37 -19.86
C ASP A 128 -7.14 2.79 -18.84
N VAL A 129 -7.43 2.97 -17.56
CA VAL A 129 -6.80 2.25 -16.46
C VAL A 129 -7.88 1.56 -15.65
N ALA A 130 -7.66 0.28 -15.34
CA ALA A 130 -8.62 -0.52 -14.60
C ALA A 130 -7.89 -1.50 -13.68
N PHE A 131 -8.52 -1.79 -12.55
CA PHE A 131 -7.96 -2.61 -11.49
C PHE A 131 -9.01 -3.56 -10.93
N SER A 132 -8.55 -4.72 -10.48
CA SER A 132 -9.33 -5.64 -9.66
C SER A 132 -8.59 -5.87 -8.36
N LEU A 133 -9.26 -5.63 -7.25
CA LEU A 133 -8.70 -5.79 -5.91
C LEU A 133 -9.39 -6.95 -5.19
N SER A 134 -8.60 -7.75 -4.47
CA SER A 134 -9.14 -8.77 -3.55
C SER A 134 -8.49 -8.58 -2.19
N PHE A 135 -9.33 -8.49 -1.17
CA PHE A 135 -8.94 -8.11 0.18
C PHE A 135 -8.74 -9.33 1.08
N ALA A 136 -7.71 -9.25 1.91
CA ALA A 136 -7.50 -10.14 3.04
C ALA A 136 -7.76 -9.40 4.35
N ARG A 137 -8.23 -10.09 5.38
CA ARG A 137 -8.51 -9.54 6.70
C ARG A 137 -7.87 -10.39 7.78
N SER A 138 -7.33 -9.74 8.78
CA SER A 138 -6.88 -10.39 10.01
C SER A 138 -7.47 -9.67 11.22
N ALA A 139 -8.09 -10.44 12.11
CA ALA A 139 -8.48 -9.91 13.42
C ALA A 139 -7.26 -9.55 14.28
N ALA A 140 -6.09 -10.15 13.99
CA ALA A 140 -4.85 -9.84 14.67
C ALA A 140 -4.22 -8.52 14.21
N ALA A 141 -4.54 -8.02 13.00
CA ALA A 141 -3.99 -6.78 12.45
C ALA A 141 -5.12 -5.88 11.87
N PRO A 142 -6.09 -5.45 12.68
CA PRO A 142 -7.27 -4.72 12.20
C PRO A 142 -6.95 -3.32 11.67
N GLU A 143 -5.82 -2.75 12.09
CA GLU A 143 -5.40 -1.39 11.75
C GLU A 143 -4.61 -1.28 10.44
N THR A 144 -4.36 -2.38 9.76
CA THR A 144 -3.64 -2.40 8.47
C THR A 144 -4.51 -3.07 7.42
N GLY A 145 -4.71 -2.40 6.30
CA GLY A 145 -5.40 -2.99 5.14
C GLY A 145 -4.46 -3.90 4.35
N PHE A 146 -4.97 -5.04 3.91
CA PHE A 146 -4.24 -6.02 3.11
C PHE A 146 -5.05 -6.38 1.87
N PHE A 147 -4.45 -6.27 0.69
CA PHE A 147 -5.11 -6.67 -0.54
C PHE A 147 -4.12 -7.02 -1.65
N VAL A 148 -4.62 -7.65 -2.70
CA VAL A 148 -3.89 -7.83 -3.94
C VAL A 148 -4.48 -6.95 -5.02
N CYS A 149 -3.65 -6.47 -5.94
CA CYS A 149 -4.02 -5.57 -7.02
C CYS A 149 -3.65 -6.18 -8.38
N GLN A 150 -4.67 -6.46 -9.19
CA GLN A 150 -4.50 -6.82 -10.58
C GLN A 150 -4.72 -5.60 -11.46
N GLN A 151 -3.67 -5.14 -12.12
CA GLN A 151 -3.73 -4.06 -13.11
C GLN A 151 -4.19 -4.66 -14.45
N LYS A 152 -5.31 -4.17 -15.02
CA LYS A 152 -5.84 -4.69 -16.30
C LYS A 152 -5.10 -4.13 -17.51
N PHE A 153 -4.59 -2.91 -17.39
CA PHE A 153 -3.86 -2.21 -18.45
C PHE A 153 -2.53 -1.66 -17.91
N PRO A 154 -1.58 -2.51 -17.49
CA PRO A 154 -0.33 -2.04 -16.87
C PRO A 154 0.48 -1.12 -17.80
N GLN A 155 0.41 -1.34 -19.11
CA GLN A 155 1.07 -0.49 -20.13
C GLN A 155 0.52 0.96 -20.15
N ASN A 156 -0.68 1.20 -19.63
CA ASN A 156 -1.30 2.51 -19.54
C ASN A 156 -1.03 3.22 -18.21
N PHE A 157 -0.63 2.43 -17.19
CA PHE A 157 -0.40 2.94 -15.83
C PHE A 157 1.07 3.32 -15.60
N TRP A 158 2.00 2.47 -16.01
CA TRP A 158 3.43 2.68 -15.78
C TRP A 158 4.02 3.68 -16.78
N ASP A 159 4.73 4.70 -16.25
CA ASP A 159 5.44 5.70 -17.04
C ASP A 159 6.91 5.75 -16.61
N ALA A 160 7.81 5.31 -17.49
CA ALA A 160 9.24 5.30 -17.21
C ALA A 160 9.79 6.70 -16.87
N ALA A 161 9.22 7.78 -17.41
CA ALA A 161 9.65 9.12 -17.09
C ALA A 161 9.24 9.51 -15.65
N ALA A 162 8.10 9.04 -15.15
CA ALA A 162 7.65 9.26 -13.78
C ALA A 162 8.44 8.44 -12.74
N GLN A 163 9.19 7.43 -13.17
CA GLN A 163 10.01 6.57 -12.32
C GLN A 163 11.43 7.12 -12.08
N VAL A 164 11.80 8.21 -12.75
CA VAL A 164 13.12 8.84 -12.59
C VAL A 164 13.03 9.97 -11.56
N HIS A 165 13.53 9.73 -10.37
CA HIS A 165 13.47 10.68 -9.27
C HIS A 165 14.78 11.47 -9.11
N PRO A 166 14.73 12.82 -8.97
CA PRO A 166 15.92 13.64 -8.68
C PRO A 166 16.74 13.16 -7.47
N ASN A 167 16.09 12.55 -6.50
CA ASN A 167 16.74 12.02 -5.30
C ASN A 167 17.39 10.63 -5.47
N GLY A 168 17.36 10.06 -6.67
CA GLY A 168 17.92 8.74 -6.99
C GLY A 168 17.14 7.54 -6.44
N ALA A 169 15.89 7.74 -6.04
CA ALA A 169 15.02 6.66 -5.57
C ALA A 169 14.67 5.68 -6.72
N THR A 170 14.73 4.38 -6.44
CA THR A 170 14.49 3.32 -7.43
C THR A 170 13.41 2.32 -7.04
N GLY A 171 12.96 2.31 -5.77
CA GLY A 171 11.96 1.36 -5.30
C GLY A 171 11.77 1.41 -3.78
N VAL A 172 11.03 0.44 -3.27
CA VAL A 172 10.81 0.22 -1.84
C VAL A 172 11.69 -0.95 -1.40
N ALA A 173 12.73 -0.67 -0.60
CA ALA A 173 13.65 -1.69 -0.08
C ALA A 173 13.08 -2.42 1.13
N GLU A 174 12.38 -1.69 2.01
CA GLU A 174 11.80 -2.23 3.23
C GLU A 174 10.53 -1.48 3.60
N LEU A 175 9.57 -2.21 4.13
CA LEU A 175 8.41 -1.65 4.83
C LEU A 175 8.31 -2.30 6.21
N ALA A 176 7.84 -1.54 7.20
CA ALA A 176 7.57 -2.08 8.53
C ALA A 176 6.23 -1.58 9.07
N PHE A 177 5.59 -2.38 9.90
CA PHE A 177 4.41 -2.02 10.68
C PHE A 177 4.50 -2.63 12.07
N ALA A 178 3.88 -1.96 13.04
CA ALA A 178 3.87 -2.43 14.41
C ALA A 178 2.71 -3.38 14.65
N HIS A 179 2.96 -4.42 15.47
CA HIS A 179 1.92 -5.33 15.95
C HIS A 179 2.22 -5.69 17.42
N PRO A 180 1.22 -5.66 18.35
CA PRO A 180 1.47 -6.00 19.75
C PRO A 180 2.06 -7.39 19.95
N GLU A 181 1.59 -8.35 19.16
CA GLU A 181 1.99 -9.75 19.20
C GLU A 181 2.28 -10.27 17.78
N PRO A 182 3.46 -9.98 17.18
CA PRO A 182 3.78 -10.37 15.80
C PRO A 182 3.57 -11.86 15.51
N GLU A 183 3.85 -12.73 16.49
CA GLU A 183 3.66 -14.17 16.35
C GLU A 183 2.19 -14.57 16.14
N ALA A 184 1.24 -13.85 16.72
CA ALA A 184 -0.18 -14.11 16.51
C ALA A 184 -0.61 -13.83 15.05
N ALA A 185 0.09 -12.92 14.36
CA ALA A 185 -0.14 -12.60 12.95
C ALA A 185 0.64 -13.49 11.97
N ARG A 186 1.56 -14.36 12.44
CA ARG A 186 2.45 -15.19 11.60
C ARG A 186 1.71 -15.94 10.50
N GLY A 187 0.68 -16.70 10.86
CA GLY A 187 -0.06 -17.55 9.92
C GLY A 187 -0.73 -16.72 8.82
N PHE A 188 -1.41 -15.64 9.21
CA PHE A 188 -2.05 -14.72 8.29
C PHE A 188 -1.03 -14.07 7.35
N LEU A 189 0.04 -13.49 7.89
CA LEU A 189 1.04 -12.77 7.11
C LEU A 189 1.80 -13.69 6.16
N SER A 190 2.16 -14.92 6.61
CA SER A 190 2.81 -15.90 5.73
C SER A 190 1.92 -16.29 4.56
N ALA A 191 0.62 -16.47 4.79
CA ALA A 191 -0.34 -16.81 3.75
C ALA A 191 -0.60 -15.62 2.80
N PHE A 192 -0.72 -14.40 3.34
CA PHE A 192 -0.92 -13.20 2.53
C PHE A 192 0.29 -12.88 1.65
N PHE A 193 1.51 -12.89 2.21
CA PHE A 193 2.74 -12.64 1.48
C PHE A 193 3.16 -13.81 0.58
N ASP A 194 2.56 -14.99 0.76
CA ASP A 194 2.99 -16.27 0.16
C ASP A 194 4.50 -16.50 0.39
N ALA A 195 4.95 -16.19 1.60
CA ALA A 195 6.34 -16.21 2.03
C ALA A 195 6.47 -16.78 3.45
N PRO A 196 7.54 -17.55 3.74
CA PRO A 196 7.79 -17.98 5.10
C PRO A 196 8.11 -16.78 5.98
N ALA A 197 7.60 -16.81 7.21
CA ALA A 197 7.97 -15.86 8.23
C ALA A 197 9.31 -16.24 8.85
N GLU A 198 10.27 -15.34 8.82
CA GLU A 198 11.54 -15.45 9.53
C GLU A 198 11.41 -14.78 10.91
N PRO A 199 11.42 -15.52 12.02
CA PRO A 199 11.36 -14.95 13.35
C PRO A 199 12.66 -14.22 13.68
N THR A 200 12.53 -13.07 14.32
CA THR A 200 13.65 -12.31 14.87
C THR A 200 13.34 -11.91 16.32
N GLU A 201 14.33 -11.39 17.05
CA GLU A 201 14.12 -10.83 18.37
C GLU A 201 13.09 -9.69 18.38
N ASP A 202 12.99 -8.96 17.27
CA ASP A 202 12.13 -7.78 17.08
C ASP A 202 10.71 -8.11 16.58
N GLY A 203 10.48 -9.32 16.05
CA GLY A 203 9.22 -9.74 15.46
C GLY A 203 9.40 -10.70 14.27
N LEU A 204 8.70 -10.46 13.17
CA LEU A 204 8.71 -11.29 11.98
C LEU A 204 9.23 -10.53 10.77
N ARG A 205 9.97 -11.22 9.90
CA ARG A 205 10.40 -10.69 8.60
C ARG A 205 9.94 -11.60 7.46
N PHE A 206 9.69 -11.00 6.30
CA PHE A 206 9.23 -11.67 5.10
C PHE A 206 10.03 -11.14 3.91
N ALA A 207 10.78 -12.04 3.25
CA ALA A 207 11.50 -11.70 2.02
C ALA A 207 10.54 -11.73 0.83
N LEU A 208 10.22 -10.58 0.29
CA LEU A 208 9.44 -10.42 -0.93
C LEU A 208 10.37 -10.10 -2.12
N PRO A 209 9.95 -10.32 -3.37
CA PRO A 209 10.74 -9.91 -4.52
C PRO A 209 11.07 -8.41 -4.48
N GLY A 210 12.33 -8.07 -4.22
CA GLY A 210 12.84 -6.70 -4.18
C GLY A 210 12.50 -5.88 -2.93
N THR A 211 11.79 -6.45 -1.94
CA THR A 211 11.35 -5.72 -0.74
C THR A 211 11.40 -6.61 0.49
N LEU A 212 11.83 -6.09 1.61
CA LEU A 212 11.69 -6.73 2.93
C LEU A 212 10.44 -6.18 3.64
N ALA A 213 9.53 -7.05 4.06
CA ALA A 213 8.42 -6.66 4.93
C ALA A 213 8.72 -7.10 6.38
N ALA A 214 8.47 -6.22 7.36
CA ALA A 214 8.69 -6.49 8.77
C ALA A 214 7.43 -6.19 9.59
N CYS A 215 7.03 -7.16 10.40
CA CYS A 215 6.01 -7.02 11.44
C CYS A 215 6.72 -7.00 12.79
N LEU A 216 6.82 -5.83 13.39
CA LEU A 216 7.66 -5.59 14.56
C LEU A 216 6.82 -5.41 15.82
N THR A 217 7.39 -5.74 16.99
CA THR A 217 6.82 -5.30 18.26
C THR A 217 6.79 -3.76 18.32
N PRO A 218 5.87 -3.14 19.07
CA PRO A 218 5.83 -1.67 19.19
C PRO A 218 7.14 -1.07 19.69
N ALA A 219 7.83 -1.75 20.60
CA ALA A 219 9.11 -1.30 21.11
C ALA A 219 10.22 -1.34 20.03
N ALA A 220 10.30 -2.44 19.28
CA ALA A 220 11.26 -2.56 18.18
C ALA A 220 10.94 -1.58 17.03
N TYR A 221 9.66 -1.40 16.71
CA TYR A 221 9.23 -0.39 15.73
C TYR A 221 9.67 1.01 16.16
N ALA A 222 9.39 1.41 17.41
CA ALA A 222 9.79 2.72 17.93
C ALA A 222 11.31 2.90 17.96
N ALA A 223 12.07 1.85 18.29
CA ALA A 223 13.53 1.88 18.29
C ALA A 223 14.11 2.05 16.87
N ALA A 224 13.52 1.39 15.86
CA ALA A 224 14.02 1.39 14.48
C ALA A 224 13.56 2.61 13.67
N TRP A 225 12.35 3.12 13.93
CA TRP A 225 11.64 4.11 13.11
C TRP A 225 11.20 5.37 13.87
N GLY A 226 11.34 5.38 15.22
CA GLY A 226 10.88 6.50 16.05
C GLY A 226 9.37 6.67 16.02
N ALA A 227 8.93 7.91 15.92
CA ALA A 227 7.51 8.28 15.80
C ALA A 227 7.06 8.44 14.34
N GLU A 228 7.87 7.99 13.37
CA GLU A 228 7.51 8.12 11.94
C GLU A 228 6.24 7.33 11.63
N PRO A 229 5.22 7.97 11.05
CA PRO A 229 3.96 7.30 10.74
C PRO A 229 4.07 6.34 9.54
N THR A 230 5.18 6.46 8.79
CA THR A 230 5.43 5.71 7.57
C THR A 230 6.81 5.06 7.61
N ALA A 231 6.86 3.81 8.07
CA ALA A 231 8.11 3.08 8.19
C ALA A 231 8.50 2.40 6.86
N ILE A 232 9.09 3.17 5.96
CA ILE A 232 9.53 2.73 4.63
C ILE A 232 10.99 3.11 4.42
N ARG A 233 11.78 2.17 3.90
CA ARG A 233 13.11 2.47 3.32
C ARG A 233 13.01 2.47 1.81
N ILE A 234 13.45 3.56 1.23
CA ILE A 234 13.52 3.73 -0.22
C ILE A 234 14.86 3.17 -0.72
N ALA A 235 14.80 2.31 -1.74
CA ALA A 235 15.97 1.83 -2.45
C ALA A 235 16.58 2.96 -3.30
N THR A 236 17.90 3.05 -3.33
CA THR A 236 18.65 3.95 -4.20
C THR A 236 19.87 3.22 -4.77
N ALA A 237 20.54 3.79 -5.77
CA ALA A 237 21.79 3.23 -6.30
C ALA A 237 22.90 3.04 -5.25
N ASN A 238 22.84 3.80 -4.14
CA ASN A 238 23.83 3.79 -3.06
C ASN A 238 23.36 3.02 -1.81
N GLY A 239 22.32 2.20 -1.91
CA GLY A 239 21.71 1.46 -0.81
C GLY A 239 20.31 1.96 -0.47
N ALA A 240 19.82 1.61 0.72
CA ALA A 240 18.49 2.00 1.17
C ALA A 240 18.55 3.13 2.19
N ARG A 241 17.59 4.06 2.15
CA ARG A 241 17.44 5.15 3.11
C ARG A 241 16.02 5.21 3.67
N ALA A 242 15.88 5.56 4.93
CA ALA A 242 14.57 5.78 5.54
C ALA A 242 13.85 6.96 4.87
N LEU A 243 12.56 6.79 4.63
CA LEU A 243 11.66 7.86 4.24
C LEU A 243 11.11 8.49 5.52
N THR A 244 11.58 9.68 5.83
CA THR A 244 11.27 10.37 7.09
C THR A 244 10.55 11.68 6.87
N GLY A 245 9.71 12.05 7.83
CA GLY A 245 8.98 13.31 7.85
C GLY A 245 7.92 13.41 6.74
N VAL A 246 7.27 12.33 6.39
CA VAL A 246 6.22 12.24 5.35
C VAL A 246 4.92 11.76 5.93
#